data_b06a4c1fde90b47ce9704ba16c4b0869
#
_entry.id   b06a4c1fde90b47ce9704ba16c4b0869
#
_cell.length_a   1.000
_cell.length_b   1.000
_cell.length_c   1.000
_cell.angle_alpha   90.00
_cell.angle_beta   90.00
_cell.angle_gamma   90.00
#
_symmetry.space_group_name_H-M   'P 1'
#
loop_
_entity.id
_entity.type
_entity.pdbx_description
1 polymer ?
#
loop_
_entity_poly.entity_id
_entity_poly.type
_entity_poly.pdbx_seq_one_letter_code
_entity_poly.pdbx_strand_id
1 'polypeptide(L)'
;RSVLKASAIWQTMKALEEVERPEMESGWKNFVSAMNLAWKTGTSFGFRDAWAVGVNPEYVIGVWVGNADGEGRPGLVGVRAAAPVLFEVAGLLPVNRHFYEPAEEMKEVVVCHRSGYRASAYCEETDTIRVCAAGSRTQVCPYHRLVNLDATGKWQVTSDCEPIHRIRIQPWFVLPPVQEWYYCRTHTGYRRLPPYRPDCHPQGEEMMEMIYPQRGTRVFIPRDFGGKPGRVVLEAVHRSVKVRIYWYVDEQFLGVTHSIHQQEVWLKEGRHTLTLMDEEGHILQQVFRVVGKEIPGGG
;
A
#
# COMPACT_ATOMS: atom_id res chain seq x y z
N ARG A 1 -23.75 25.79 -8.78
CA ARG A 1 -23.47 25.26 -7.41
C ARG A 1 -22.32 24.28 -7.52
N SER A 2 -21.24 24.50 -6.81
CA SER A 2 -20.15 23.53 -6.71
C SER A 2 -20.67 22.25 -6.03
N VAL A 3 -20.43 21.08 -6.63
CA VAL A 3 -20.79 19.78 -6.06
C VAL A 3 -19.78 19.36 -4.96
N LEU A 4 -18.52 19.83 -5.10
CA LEU A 4 -17.44 19.53 -4.19
C LEU A 4 -17.15 20.74 -3.28
N LYS A 5 -16.72 20.46 -2.05
CA LYS A 5 -16.25 21.49 -1.12
C LYS A 5 -14.92 22.07 -1.59
N ALA A 6 -14.69 23.35 -1.34
CA ALA A 6 -13.45 24.01 -1.71
C ALA A 6 -12.22 23.36 -1.08
N SER A 7 -12.33 22.91 0.18
CA SER A 7 -11.28 22.17 0.88
C SER A 7 -10.89 20.85 0.21
N ALA A 8 -11.89 20.10 -0.30
CA ALA A 8 -11.63 18.84 -1.01
C ALA A 8 -10.96 19.09 -2.37
N ILE A 9 -11.40 20.11 -3.10
CA ILE A 9 -10.78 20.53 -4.36
C ILE A 9 -9.33 20.95 -4.10
N TRP A 10 -9.10 21.80 -3.12
CA TRP A 10 -7.76 22.29 -2.80
C TRP A 10 -6.80 21.14 -2.43
N GLN A 11 -7.22 20.21 -1.56
CA GLN A 11 -6.39 19.07 -1.20
C GLN A 11 -6.10 18.16 -2.40
N THR A 12 -7.08 17.98 -3.29
CA THR A 12 -6.87 17.21 -4.54
C THR A 12 -5.84 17.91 -5.43
N MET A 13 -5.95 19.23 -5.61
CA MET A 13 -4.98 19.99 -6.42
C MET A 13 -3.59 19.91 -5.80
N LYS A 14 -3.47 20.03 -4.46
CA LYS A 14 -2.19 19.89 -3.76
C LYS A 14 -1.56 18.50 -3.96
N ALA A 15 -2.34 17.44 -3.84
CA ALA A 15 -1.86 16.09 -4.11
C ALA A 15 -1.39 15.91 -5.57
N LEU A 16 -2.07 16.57 -6.52
CA LEU A 16 -1.70 16.54 -7.94
C LEU A 16 -0.48 17.41 -8.26
N GLU A 17 -0.19 18.46 -7.48
CA GLU A 17 1.05 19.25 -7.60
C GLU A 17 2.29 18.45 -7.18
N GLU A 18 2.13 17.48 -6.24
CA GLU A 18 3.22 16.64 -5.73
C GLU A 18 3.51 15.39 -6.59
N VAL A 19 2.76 15.17 -7.67
CA VAL A 19 3.02 14.07 -8.60
C VAL A 19 4.41 14.24 -9.22
N GLU A 20 5.20 13.15 -9.23
CA GLU A 20 6.52 13.14 -9.85
C GLU A 20 6.44 13.54 -11.32
N ARG A 21 7.26 14.51 -11.72
CA ARG A 21 7.37 14.96 -13.10
C ARG A 21 8.32 14.06 -13.90
N PRO A 22 8.18 14.01 -15.23
CA PRO A 22 9.15 13.35 -16.10
C PRO A 22 10.58 13.76 -15.76
N GLU A 23 11.57 12.88 -15.99
CA GLU A 23 12.99 13.09 -15.60
C GLU A 23 13.57 14.43 -16.05
N MET A 24 13.13 14.94 -17.20
CA MET A 24 13.55 16.24 -17.74
C MET A 24 13.12 17.42 -16.84
N GLU A 25 12.12 17.22 -15.99
CA GLU A 25 11.54 18.23 -15.11
C GLU A 25 11.81 17.94 -13.61
N SER A 26 12.66 16.96 -13.29
CA SER A 26 12.89 16.51 -11.90
C SER A 26 13.44 17.60 -10.95
N GLY A 27 14.10 18.61 -11.49
CA GLY A 27 14.63 19.75 -10.72
C GLY A 27 13.66 20.93 -10.51
N TRP A 28 12.40 20.81 -10.92
CA TRP A 28 11.44 21.93 -10.97
C TRP A 28 11.25 22.69 -9.66
N LYS A 29 11.31 22.03 -8.51
CA LYS A 29 11.15 22.68 -7.19
C LYS A 29 12.22 23.72 -6.90
N ASN A 30 13.33 23.66 -7.60
CA ASN A 30 14.48 24.56 -7.41
C ASN A 30 14.49 25.75 -8.37
N PHE A 31 13.55 25.80 -9.33
CA PHE A 31 13.46 26.91 -10.28
C PHE A 31 12.38 27.92 -9.82
N VAL A 32 12.75 29.20 -9.80
CA VAL A 32 11.84 30.31 -9.44
C VAL A 32 10.62 30.40 -10.38
N SER A 33 10.76 29.89 -11.60
CA SER A 33 9.71 29.79 -12.60
C SER A 33 8.89 28.50 -12.52
N ALA A 34 9.08 27.68 -11.46
CA ALA A 34 8.37 26.41 -11.32
C ALA A 34 6.87 26.65 -11.18
N MET A 35 6.14 26.37 -12.24
CA MET A 35 4.68 26.47 -12.24
C MET A 35 4.08 25.46 -11.28
N ASN A 36 3.28 25.94 -10.33
CA ASN A 36 2.41 25.09 -9.52
C ASN A 36 1.28 24.58 -10.44
N LEU A 37 1.53 23.44 -11.07
CA LEU A 37 0.59 22.78 -11.95
C LEU A 37 0.15 21.47 -11.32
N ALA A 38 -1.11 21.40 -10.94
CA ALA A 38 -1.75 20.15 -10.56
C ALA A 38 -1.98 19.34 -11.83
N TRP A 39 -1.42 18.13 -11.94
CA TRP A 39 -1.47 17.40 -13.21
C TRP A 39 -1.69 15.90 -13.02
N LYS A 40 -2.23 15.26 -14.09
CA LYS A 40 -2.45 13.81 -14.13
C LYS A 40 -2.36 13.30 -15.56
N THR A 41 -1.75 12.12 -15.73
CA THR A 41 -1.77 11.40 -17.01
C THR A 41 -2.83 10.32 -17.02
N GLY A 42 -3.25 9.96 -18.22
CA GLY A 42 -4.06 8.80 -18.51
C GLY A 42 -3.50 8.04 -19.72
N THR A 43 -3.66 6.73 -19.72
CA THR A 43 -3.35 5.87 -20.86
C THR A 43 -4.50 4.91 -21.04
N SER A 44 -5.10 4.86 -22.24
CA SER A 44 -6.19 3.94 -22.54
C SER A 44 -5.67 2.52 -22.71
N PHE A 45 -6.58 1.56 -22.54
CA PHE A 45 -6.29 0.16 -22.80
C PHE A 45 -5.83 -0.05 -24.24
N GLY A 46 -4.76 -0.82 -24.45
CA GLY A 46 -4.17 -1.06 -25.77
C GLY A 46 -3.33 0.08 -26.31
N PHE A 47 -2.93 1.06 -25.48
CA PHE A 47 -2.07 2.20 -25.87
C PHE A 47 -2.65 3.03 -27.04
N ARG A 48 -3.96 3.24 -27.05
CA ARG A 48 -4.65 4.02 -28.10
C ARG A 48 -4.55 5.51 -27.87
N ASP A 49 -4.67 5.91 -26.59
CA ASP A 49 -4.72 7.31 -26.17
C ASP A 49 -3.76 7.55 -25.02
N ALA A 50 -2.93 8.56 -25.17
CA ALA A 50 -2.08 9.11 -24.14
C ALA A 50 -2.58 10.51 -23.79
N TRP A 51 -3.03 10.69 -22.55
CA TRP A 51 -3.54 11.95 -22.03
C TRP A 51 -2.63 12.55 -20.98
N ALA A 52 -2.55 13.87 -20.97
CA ALA A 52 -2.05 14.64 -19.85
C ALA A 52 -2.95 15.86 -19.65
N VAL A 53 -3.42 16.05 -18.41
CA VAL A 53 -4.24 17.21 -18.04
C VAL A 53 -3.55 17.94 -16.92
N GLY A 54 -3.35 19.23 -17.09
CA GLY A 54 -2.78 20.15 -16.11
C GLY A 54 -3.77 21.26 -15.76
N VAL A 55 -3.82 21.62 -14.49
CA VAL A 55 -4.70 22.66 -13.96
C VAL A 55 -3.90 23.58 -13.07
N ASN A 56 -4.03 24.89 -13.26
CA ASN A 56 -3.63 25.92 -12.32
C ASN A 56 -4.81 26.86 -12.07
N PRO A 57 -4.71 27.87 -11.21
CA PRO A 57 -5.85 28.76 -10.92
C PRO A 57 -6.37 29.58 -12.12
N GLU A 58 -5.62 29.64 -13.22
CA GLU A 58 -5.94 30.50 -14.37
C GLU A 58 -6.24 29.68 -15.64
N TYR A 59 -5.62 28.49 -15.78
CA TYR A 59 -5.70 27.68 -16.98
C TYR A 59 -5.98 26.20 -16.70
N VAL A 60 -6.65 25.60 -17.66
CA VAL A 60 -6.75 24.13 -17.79
C VAL A 60 -6.14 23.77 -19.13
N ILE A 61 -5.14 22.89 -19.11
CA ILE A 61 -4.43 22.43 -20.31
C ILE A 61 -4.70 20.95 -20.47
N GLY A 62 -5.24 20.56 -21.60
CA GLY A 62 -5.43 19.16 -21.95
C GLY A 62 -4.60 18.81 -23.18
N VAL A 63 -3.79 17.76 -23.08
CA VAL A 63 -2.99 17.22 -24.19
C VAL A 63 -3.42 15.80 -24.45
N TRP A 64 -3.75 15.54 -25.71
CA TRP A 64 -4.03 14.20 -26.21
C TRP A 64 -3.05 13.85 -27.33
N VAL A 65 -2.49 12.65 -27.26
CA VAL A 65 -1.64 12.07 -28.29
C VAL A 65 -2.18 10.69 -28.63
N GLY A 66 -2.47 10.46 -29.87
CA GLY A 66 -3.05 9.21 -30.37
C GLY A 66 -3.20 9.19 -31.88
N ASN A 67 -3.77 8.13 -32.40
CA ASN A 67 -4.12 8.01 -33.79
C ASN A 67 -5.62 8.33 -34.01
N ALA A 68 -5.93 9.04 -35.06
CA ALA A 68 -7.32 9.42 -35.41
C ALA A 68 -8.19 8.18 -35.72
N ASP A 69 -7.59 7.08 -36.17
CA ASP A 69 -8.24 5.80 -36.47
C ASP A 69 -8.43 4.92 -35.22
N GLY A 70 -7.90 5.36 -34.07
CA GLY A 70 -7.97 4.62 -32.82
C GLY A 70 -7.03 3.39 -32.72
N GLU A 71 -6.08 3.26 -33.67
CA GLU A 71 -5.09 2.19 -33.61
C GLU A 71 -4.10 2.42 -32.49
N GLY A 72 -3.89 1.37 -31.67
CA GLY A 72 -2.97 1.43 -30.54
C GLY A 72 -1.50 1.34 -30.97
N ARG A 73 -0.62 2.11 -30.32
CA ARG A 73 0.84 2.04 -30.52
C ARG A 73 1.53 1.56 -29.25
N PRO A 74 2.19 0.39 -29.25
CA PRO A 74 2.92 -0.08 -28.09
C PRO A 74 3.87 0.98 -27.54
N GLY A 75 3.79 1.25 -26.24
CA GLY A 75 4.60 2.25 -25.55
C GLY A 75 4.06 3.69 -25.61
N LEU A 76 2.92 3.94 -26.24
CA LEU A 76 2.24 5.23 -26.19
C LEU A 76 1.58 5.41 -24.80
N VAL A 77 2.30 6.03 -23.88
CA VAL A 77 1.82 6.28 -22.52
C VAL A 77 1.81 7.77 -22.20
N GLY A 78 0.83 8.20 -21.41
CA GLY A 78 0.60 9.61 -21.09
C GLY A 78 1.83 10.34 -20.56
N VAL A 79 2.59 9.71 -19.67
CA VAL A 79 3.79 10.32 -19.06
C VAL A 79 4.92 10.57 -20.05
N ARG A 80 5.04 9.76 -21.12
CA ARG A 80 6.13 9.89 -22.12
C ARG A 80 5.72 10.70 -23.33
N ALA A 81 4.46 10.60 -23.77
CA ALA A 81 4.02 11.23 -25.00
C ALA A 81 3.27 12.55 -24.78
N ALA A 82 2.39 12.62 -23.78
CA ALA A 82 1.54 13.80 -23.58
C ALA A 82 2.08 14.76 -22.51
N ALA A 83 2.73 14.25 -21.45
CA ALA A 83 3.22 15.10 -20.36
C ALA A 83 4.32 16.08 -20.78
N PRO A 84 5.31 15.75 -21.62
CA PRO A 84 6.30 16.73 -22.08
C PRO A 84 5.64 17.92 -22.80
N VAL A 85 4.69 17.66 -23.70
CA VAL A 85 3.94 18.70 -24.42
C VAL A 85 3.12 19.55 -23.44
N LEU A 86 2.50 18.92 -22.42
CA LEU A 86 1.78 19.65 -21.39
C LEU A 86 2.68 20.68 -20.69
N PHE A 87 3.89 20.29 -20.27
CA PHE A 87 4.81 21.17 -19.58
C PHE A 87 5.39 22.26 -20.48
N GLU A 88 5.67 21.96 -21.73
CA GLU A 88 6.09 22.97 -22.73
C GLU A 88 5.01 24.04 -22.92
N VAL A 89 3.76 23.64 -23.14
CA VAL A 89 2.62 24.58 -23.28
C VAL A 89 2.42 25.37 -22.01
N ALA A 90 2.49 24.70 -20.86
CA ALA A 90 2.36 25.35 -19.58
C ALA A 90 3.45 26.40 -19.34
N GLY A 91 4.70 26.16 -19.80
CA GLY A 91 5.82 27.10 -19.71
C GLY A 91 5.65 28.37 -20.54
N LEU A 92 4.76 28.37 -21.54
CA LEU A 92 4.45 29.55 -22.36
C LEU A 92 3.39 30.47 -21.74
N LEU A 93 2.68 29.99 -20.71
CA LEU A 93 1.57 30.71 -20.13
C LEU A 93 2.04 31.56 -18.93
N PRO A 94 1.60 32.83 -18.84
CA PRO A 94 1.89 33.65 -17.67
C PRO A 94 1.06 33.14 -16.49
N VAL A 95 1.71 32.64 -15.44
CA VAL A 95 1.05 32.18 -14.22
C VAL A 95 1.55 32.95 -13.04
N ASN A 96 0.66 33.67 -12.37
CA ASN A 96 0.97 34.49 -11.22
C ASN A 96 0.19 34.09 -9.96
N ARG A 97 -0.57 33.00 -9.98
CA ARG A 97 -1.45 32.60 -8.90
C ARG A 97 -1.17 31.17 -8.41
N HIS A 98 -1.42 30.98 -7.12
CA HIS A 98 -1.42 29.68 -6.46
C HIS A 98 -2.83 29.28 -6.06
N PHE A 99 -3.07 27.98 -5.85
CA PHE A 99 -4.32 27.54 -5.25
C PHE A 99 -4.36 28.01 -3.79
N TYR A 100 -5.33 28.87 -3.49
CA TYR A 100 -5.53 29.38 -2.14
C TYR A 100 -6.21 28.35 -1.25
N GLU A 101 -5.67 28.16 -0.06
CA GLU A 101 -6.25 27.29 0.94
C GLU A 101 -7.56 27.90 1.47
N PRO A 102 -8.69 27.17 1.44
CA PRO A 102 -9.95 27.62 2.01
C PRO A 102 -9.94 27.44 3.53
N ALA A 103 -9.29 28.36 4.23
CA ALA A 103 -8.97 28.29 5.65
C ALA A 103 -10.19 27.96 6.54
N GLU A 104 -11.37 28.50 6.19
CA GLU A 104 -12.62 28.30 6.93
C GLU A 104 -13.14 26.84 6.89
N GLU A 105 -12.81 26.11 5.84
CA GLU A 105 -13.20 24.70 5.68
C GLU A 105 -12.14 23.71 6.18
N MET A 106 -10.97 24.21 6.60
CA MET A 106 -9.86 23.38 7.06
C MET A 106 -9.87 23.22 8.58
N LYS A 107 -9.37 22.08 9.04
CA LYS A 107 -9.17 21.78 10.47
C LYS A 107 -7.77 21.28 10.71
N GLU A 108 -7.18 21.67 11.81
CA GLU A 108 -5.93 21.10 12.29
C GLU A 108 -6.18 19.75 12.94
N VAL A 109 -5.37 18.78 12.59
CA VAL A 109 -5.41 17.42 13.13
C VAL A 109 -4.00 16.98 13.45
N VAL A 110 -3.81 16.46 14.65
CA VAL A 110 -2.56 15.83 15.05
C VAL A 110 -2.54 14.41 14.52
N VAL A 111 -1.55 14.11 13.72
CA VAL A 111 -1.36 12.79 13.09
C VAL A 111 -0.07 12.12 13.56
N CYS A 112 -0.07 10.81 13.56
CA CYS A 112 1.11 10.02 13.81
C CYS A 112 2.11 10.20 12.65
N HIS A 113 3.33 10.63 12.94
CA HIS A 113 4.38 10.86 11.94
C HIS A 113 4.63 9.61 11.05
N ARG A 114 4.60 8.43 11.64
CA ARG A 114 4.92 7.18 10.93
C ARG A 114 3.79 6.61 10.09
N SER A 115 2.54 6.81 10.52
CA SER A 115 1.40 6.16 9.86
C SER A 115 0.48 7.11 9.11
N GLY A 116 0.55 8.42 9.38
CA GLY A 116 -0.38 9.42 8.84
C GLY A 116 -1.81 9.34 9.43
N TYR A 117 -2.13 8.35 10.26
CA TYR A 117 -3.40 8.29 10.98
C TYR A 117 -3.47 9.34 12.07
N ARG A 118 -4.67 9.69 12.53
CA ARG A 118 -4.84 10.57 13.71
C ARG A 118 -4.04 10.00 14.89
N ALA A 119 -3.27 10.83 15.56
CA ALA A 119 -2.41 10.38 16.65
C ALA A 119 -3.20 9.74 17.80
N SER A 120 -2.67 8.64 18.33
CA SER A 120 -3.10 8.04 19.59
C SER A 120 -2.25 8.56 20.73
N ALA A 121 -2.65 8.27 21.98
CA ALA A 121 -1.84 8.60 23.16
C ALA A 121 -0.48 7.88 23.19
N TYR A 122 -0.29 6.89 22.34
CA TYR A 122 0.93 6.06 22.27
C TYR A 122 1.87 6.47 21.14
N CYS A 123 1.49 7.45 20.30
CA CYS A 123 2.35 7.97 19.23
C CYS A 123 3.40 8.89 19.82
N GLU A 124 4.67 8.51 19.73
CA GLU A 124 5.80 9.27 20.27
C GLU A 124 6.13 10.51 19.40
N GLU A 125 6.01 10.34 18.08
CA GLU A 125 6.26 11.39 17.09
C GLU A 125 4.96 11.73 16.36
N THR A 126 4.62 13.04 16.36
CA THR A 126 3.37 13.52 15.78
C THR A 126 3.60 14.78 14.95
N ASP A 127 2.81 14.93 13.90
CA ASP A 127 2.75 16.14 13.07
C ASP A 127 1.38 16.79 13.21
N THR A 128 1.30 18.10 13.06
CA THR A 128 0.04 18.80 12.93
C THR A 128 -0.17 19.15 11.46
N ILE A 129 -1.24 18.62 10.88
CA ILE A 129 -1.60 18.86 9.48
C ILE A 129 -2.98 19.51 9.38
N ARG A 130 -3.20 20.28 8.32
CA ARG A 130 -4.49 20.86 8.01
C ARG A 130 -5.22 19.99 7.00
N VAL A 131 -6.43 19.58 7.33
CA VAL A 131 -7.25 18.67 6.50
C VAL A 131 -8.65 19.23 6.34
N CYS A 132 -9.37 18.80 5.30
CA CYS A 132 -10.80 19.08 5.20
C CYS A 132 -11.57 18.47 6.38
N ALA A 133 -12.74 19.00 6.69
CA ALA A 133 -13.54 18.56 7.85
C ALA A 133 -13.83 17.04 7.85
N ALA A 134 -13.91 16.39 6.68
CA ALA A 134 -14.06 14.94 6.59
C ALA A 134 -12.79 14.20 7.04
N GLY A 135 -11.60 14.71 6.69
CA GLY A 135 -10.31 14.15 7.08
C GLY A 135 -10.08 14.13 8.59
N SER A 136 -10.73 15.06 9.35
CA SER A 136 -10.62 15.06 10.80
C SER A 136 -11.30 13.85 11.50
N ARG A 137 -12.08 13.06 10.75
CA ARG A 137 -12.79 11.87 11.25
C ARG A 137 -12.03 10.57 10.93
N THR A 138 -10.79 10.65 10.48
CA THR A 138 -9.96 9.47 10.23
C THR A 138 -9.74 8.65 11.49
N GLN A 139 -9.52 7.36 11.31
CA GLN A 139 -9.26 6.42 12.39
C GLN A 139 -8.04 6.87 13.21
N VAL A 140 -8.07 6.62 14.52
CA VAL A 140 -6.90 6.77 15.39
C VAL A 140 -5.85 5.72 15.00
N CYS A 141 -4.58 6.07 15.12
CA CYS A 141 -3.45 5.21 14.76
C CYS A 141 -3.60 3.82 15.39
N PRO A 142 -3.79 2.76 14.59
CA PRO A 142 -3.95 1.41 15.10
C PRO A 142 -2.62 0.70 15.35
N TYR A 143 -1.52 1.30 14.90
CA TYR A 143 -0.20 0.66 14.90
C TYR A 143 0.63 0.92 16.16
N HIS A 144 0.43 2.06 16.83
CA HIS A 144 1.07 2.31 18.12
C HIS A 144 0.25 1.68 19.23
N ARG A 145 0.83 0.68 19.89
CA ARG A 145 0.22 -0.01 21.02
C ARG A 145 1.22 -0.19 22.16
N LEU A 146 0.72 -0.39 23.35
CA LEU A 146 1.55 -0.76 24.49
C LEU A 146 2.03 -2.21 24.35
N VAL A 147 3.30 -2.44 24.62
CA VAL A 147 3.95 -3.74 24.58
C VAL A 147 4.58 -4.01 25.93
N ASN A 148 4.38 -5.22 26.44
CA ASN A 148 4.94 -5.69 27.68
C ASN A 148 6.28 -6.37 27.41
N LEU A 149 7.35 -5.82 27.97
CA LEU A 149 8.70 -6.35 27.83
C LEU A 149 9.27 -6.78 29.19
N ASP A 150 10.22 -7.71 29.15
CA ASP A 150 11.03 -8.04 30.29
C ASP A 150 11.91 -6.86 30.73
N ALA A 151 12.58 -6.96 31.86
CA ALA A 151 13.45 -5.92 32.37
C ALA A 151 14.61 -5.57 31.41
N THR A 152 15.03 -6.48 30.54
CA THR A 152 16.09 -6.26 29.56
C THR A 152 15.60 -5.59 28.29
N GLY A 153 14.28 -5.62 28.02
CA GLY A 153 13.66 -5.13 26.78
C GLY A 153 13.91 -6.02 25.56
N LYS A 154 14.44 -7.21 25.74
CA LYS A 154 14.77 -8.16 24.65
C LYS A 154 13.64 -9.14 24.34
N TRP A 155 12.71 -9.32 25.26
CA TRP A 155 11.65 -10.30 25.16
C TRP A 155 10.30 -9.67 25.48
N GLN A 156 9.28 -10.04 24.71
CA GLN A 156 7.91 -9.82 25.13
C GLN A 156 7.54 -10.82 26.23
N VAL A 157 6.76 -10.36 27.20
CA VAL A 157 6.30 -11.16 28.34
C VAL A 157 4.82 -10.88 28.62
N THR A 158 4.17 -11.81 29.31
CA THR A 158 2.81 -11.65 29.83
C THR A 158 2.82 -11.77 31.35
N SER A 159 1.69 -11.44 32.00
CA SER A 159 1.52 -11.64 33.45
C SER A 159 1.59 -13.09 33.87
N ASP A 160 1.48 -14.05 32.96
CA ASP A 160 1.53 -15.47 33.25
C ASP A 160 2.95 -15.99 33.40
N CYS A 161 3.92 -15.30 32.79
CA CYS A 161 5.33 -15.72 32.77
C CYS A 161 6.28 -14.72 33.43
N GLU A 162 5.85 -13.50 33.75
CA GLU A 162 6.65 -12.48 34.41
C GLU A 162 5.82 -11.75 35.46
N PRO A 163 6.33 -11.54 36.70
CA PRO A 163 5.68 -10.72 37.72
C PRO A 163 5.41 -9.28 37.19
N ILE A 164 4.20 -8.79 37.41
CA ILE A 164 3.72 -7.49 36.90
C ILE A 164 4.70 -6.34 37.24
N HIS A 165 5.27 -6.33 38.43
CA HIS A 165 6.21 -5.29 38.89
C HIS A 165 7.56 -5.29 38.12
N ARG A 166 7.86 -6.33 37.36
CA ARG A 166 9.05 -6.43 36.50
C ARG A 166 8.76 -6.18 35.03
N ILE A 167 7.49 -6.14 34.67
CA ILE A 167 7.07 -5.86 33.27
C ILE A 167 7.32 -4.39 32.97
N ARG A 168 8.03 -4.11 31.89
CA ARG A 168 8.20 -2.79 31.32
C ARG A 168 7.18 -2.59 30.22
N ILE A 169 6.23 -1.68 30.45
CA ILE A 169 5.21 -1.32 29.46
C ILE A 169 5.70 -0.09 28.70
N GLN A 170 5.78 -0.20 27.37
CA GLN A 170 6.19 0.94 26.55
C GLN A 170 5.45 0.96 25.20
N PRO A 171 5.28 2.16 24.60
CA PRO A 171 4.73 2.29 23.26
C PRO A 171 5.62 1.62 22.22
N TRP A 172 4.99 1.06 21.19
CA TRP A 172 5.68 0.43 20.08
C TRP A 172 4.88 0.58 18.80
N PHE A 173 5.58 0.87 17.69
CA PHE A 173 4.98 0.89 16.37
C PHE A 173 4.98 -0.51 15.78
N VAL A 174 3.83 -1.17 15.77
CA VAL A 174 3.67 -2.58 15.35
C VAL A 174 2.81 -2.63 14.10
N LEU A 175 3.39 -3.04 13.00
CA LEU A 175 2.68 -3.26 11.74
C LEU A 175 2.18 -4.71 11.64
N PRO A 176 1.11 -4.98 10.89
CA PRO A 176 0.77 -6.33 10.46
C PRO A 176 1.95 -6.99 9.71
N PRO A 177 2.08 -8.34 9.73
CA PRO A 177 3.25 -9.02 9.18
C PRO A 177 3.59 -8.65 7.73
N VAL A 178 2.61 -8.58 6.84
CA VAL A 178 2.83 -8.19 5.43
C VAL A 178 3.31 -6.74 5.32
N GLN A 179 2.67 -5.82 6.05
CA GLN A 179 3.07 -4.41 6.03
C GLN A 179 4.47 -4.24 6.62
N GLU A 180 4.79 -4.94 7.73
CA GLU A 180 6.10 -4.94 8.35
C GLU A 180 7.18 -5.40 7.37
N TRP A 181 6.92 -6.49 6.63
CA TRP A 181 7.86 -7.05 5.67
C TRP A 181 8.23 -6.06 4.55
N TYR A 182 7.24 -5.33 4.00
CA TYR A 182 7.50 -4.28 3.01
C TYR A 182 8.14 -3.04 3.63
N TYR A 183 7.67 -2.60 4.79
CA TYR A 183 8.13 -1.39 5.46
C TYR A 183 9.61 -1.46 5.86
N CYS A 184 10.06 -2.60 6.36
CA CYS A 184 11.47 -2.81 6.75
C CYS A 184 12.46 -2.67 5.58
N ARG A 185 12.02 -2.86 4.35
CA ARG A 185 12.88 -2.74 3.16
C ARG A 185 13.20 -1.30 2.80
N THR A 186 12.31 -0.39 3.11
CA THR A 186 12.42 1.03 2.77
C THR A 186 12.76 1.90 3.97
N HIS A 187 12.58 1.40 5.19
CA HIS A 187 12.77 2.15 6.44
C HIS A 187 13.77 1.42 7.34
N THR A 188 15.06 1.72 7.17
CA THR A 188 16.17 1.07 7.92
C THR A 188 16.11 1.31 9.44
N GLY A 189 15.41 2.36 9.88
CA GLY A 189 15.20 2.67 11.30
C GLY A 189 14.02 1.96 11.95
N TYR A 190 13.32 1.05 11.23
CA TYR A 190 12.20 0.34 11.82
C TYR A 190 12.67 -0.64 12.89
N ARG A 191 12.09 -0.49 14.07
CA ARG A 191 12.40 -1.34 15.22
C ARG A 191 11.36 -2.46 15.29
N ARG A 192 11.78 -3.68 14.93
CA ARG A 192 10.94 -4.87 15.00
C ARG A 192 10.55 -5.17 16.45
N LEU A 193 9.35 -5.72 16.59
CA LEU A 193 8.87 -6.19 17.86
C LEU A 193 9.76 -7.35 18.37
N PRO A 194 10.24 -7.32 19.62
CA PRO A 194 10.97 -8.45 20.19
C PRO A 194 10.14 -9.73 20.16
N PRO A 195 10.76 -10.91 20.04
CA PRO A 195 10.04 -12.17 20.16
C PRO A 195 9.51 -12.36 21.58
N TYR A 196 8.55 -13.25 21.74
CA TYR A 196 8.16 -13.70 23.07
C TYR A 196 9.25 -14.53 23.72
N ARG A 197 9.36 -14.42 25.04
CA ARG A 197 10.24 -15.29 25.83
C ARG A 197 9.75 -16.74 25.70
N PRO A 198 10.65 -17.75 25.59
CA PRO A 198 10.25 -19.13 25.30
C PRO A 198 9.28 -19.78 26.31
N ASP A 199 9.23 -19.27 27.53
CA ASP A 199 8.28 -19.70 28.59
C ASP A 199 6.95 -18.89 28.55
N CYS A 200 6.82 -17.92 27.66
CA CYS A 200 5.63 -17.09 27.48
C CYS A 200 4.92 -17.48 26.19
N HIS A 201 3.70 -17.96 26.29
CA HIS A 201 2.88 -18.33 25.11
C HIS A 201 1.65 -17.43 25.01
N PRO A 202 1.73 -16.32 24.28
CA PRO A 202 0.58 -15.43 24.11
C PRO A 202 -0.49 -16.12 23.26
N GLN A 203 -1.74 -15.94 23.61
CA GLN A 203 -2.86 -16.34 22.76
C GLN A 203 -3.24 -15.17 21.87
N GLY A 204 -3.38 -15.44 20.55
CA GLY A 204 -4.06 -14.54 19.60
C GLY A 204 -3.20 -13.54 18.83
N GLU A 205 -1.87 -13.63 18.81
CA GLU A 205 -1.06 -12.80 17.91
C GLU A 205 -0.94 -13.40 16.50
N GLU A 206 -1.12 -12.54 15.49
CA GLU A 206 -0.91 -12.91 14.09
C GLU A 206 0.59 -12.96 13.80
N MET A 207 1.16 -14.16 13.86
CA MET A 207 2.58 -14.41 13.56
C MET A 207 2.84 -14.53 12.06
N MET A 208 1.82 -14.93 11.30
CA MET A 208 1.89 -15.16 9.86
C MET A 208 0.76 -14.43 9.13
N GLU A 209 1.01 -14.05 7.88
CA GLU A 209 0.00 -13.44 7.00
C GLU A 209 0.25 -13.85 5.54
N MET A 210 -0.84 -14.01 4.77
CA MET A 210 -0.73 -14.27 3.34
C MET A 210 -0.50 -13.00 2.56
N ILE A 211 0.56 -12.97 1.75
CA ILE A 211 0.77 -11.96 0.73
C ILE A 211 -0.13 -12.28 -0.48
N TYR A 212 -0.13 -13.56 -0.92
CA TYR A 212 -0.94 -14.03 -2.03
C TYR A 212 -1.35 -15.51 -1.85
N PRO A 213 -2.62 -15.83 -2.08
CA PRO A 213 -3.73 -14.91 -2.33
C PRO A 213 -4.14 -14.17 -1.05
N GLN A 214 -4.59 -12.93 -1.17
CA GLN A 214 -5.18 -12.21 -0.05
C GLN A 214 -6.59 -12.75 0.26
N ARG A 215 -7.08 -12.51 1.48
CA ARG A 215 -8.40 -12.95 1.92
C ARG A 215 -9.49 -12.45 0.97
N GLY A 216 -10.33 -13.34 0.48
CA GLY A 216 -11.43 -13.02 -0.45
C GLY A 216 -11.02 -12.83 -1.92
N THR A 217 -9.75 -12.98 -2.26
CA THR A 217 -9.25 -12.85 -3.63
C THR A 217 -9.70 -14.05 -4.48
N ARG A 218 -10.02 -13.78 -5.75
CA ARG A 218 -10.18 -14.82 -6.78
C ARG A 218 -8.84 -15.03 -7.47
N VAL A 219 -8.36 -16.25 -7.46
CA VAL A 219 -7.09 -16.67 -8.06
C VAL A 219 -7.36 -17.16 -9.48
N PHE A 220 -6.76 -16.53 -10.47
CA PHE A 220 -6.83 -16.98 -11.86
C PHE A 220 -5.65 -17.91 -12.16
N ILE A 221 -5.95 -19.08 -12.73
CA ILE A 221 -4.90 -20.01 -13.18
C ILE A 221 -4.43 -19.56 -14.56
N PRO A 222 -3.15 -19.18 -14.73
CA PRO A 222 -2.59 -18.93 -16.05
C PRO A 222 -2.59 -20.23 -16.85
N ARG A 223 -2.83 -20.16 -18.15
CA ARG A 223 -2.66 -21.29 -19.07
C ARG A 223 -1.43 -21.06 -19.91
N ASP A 224 -0.67 -22.12 -20.16
CA ASP A 224 0.44 -22.08 -21.10
C ASP A 224 -0.06 -21.97 -22.55
N PHE A 225 0.85 -21.80 -23.50
CA PHE A 225 0.52 -21.73 -24.93
C PHE A 225 -0.14 -23.01 -25.47
N GLY A 226 0.00 -24.13 -24.77
CA GLY A 226 -0.67 -25.40 -25.06
C GLY A 226 -2.02 -25.60 -24.38
N GLY A 227 -2.51 -24.57 -23.65
CA GLY A 227 -3.81 -24.60 -22.97
C GLY A 227 -3.81 -25.37 -21.64
N LYS A 228 -2.67 -25.90 -21.19
CA LYS A 228 -2.55 -26.58 -19.89
C LYS A 228 -2.60 -25.57 -18.75
N PRO A 229 -3.30 -25.90 -17.64
CA PRO A 229 -3.31 -25.03 -16.47
C PRO A 229 -1.91 -24.92 -15.89
N GLY A 230 -1.50 -23.68 -15.59
CA GLY A 230 -0.24 -23.36 -14.94
C GLY A 230 -0.27 -23.60 -13.44
N ARG A 231 0.85 -23.35 -12.77
CA ARG A 231 0.95 -23.39 -11.32
C ARG A 231 0.59 -22.03 -10.72
N VAL A 232 0.06 -22.06 -9.51
CA VAL A 232 -0.15 -20.87 -8.70
C VAL A 232 0.98 -20.80 -7.69
N VAL A 233 1.58 -19.63 -7.51
CA VAL A 233 2.56 -19.38 -6.45
C VAL A 233 1.81 -18.78 -5.27
N LEU A 234 1.78 -19.48 -4.16
CA LEU A 234 1.28 -19.00 -2.88
C LEU A 234 2.43 -18.31 -2.16
N GLU A 235 2.17 -17.17 -1.53
CA GLU A 235 3.20 -16.40 -0.83
C GLU A 235 2.70 -15.96 0.54
N ALA A 236 3.53 -16.17 1.57
CA ALA A 236 3.25 -15.78 2.94
C ALA A 236 4.45 -15.09 3.56
N VAL A 237 4.21 -14.44 4.69
CA VAL A 237 5.24 -13.81 5.51
C VAL A 237 5.06 -14.22 6.96
N HIS A 238 6.18 -14.31 7.67
CA HIS A 238 6.24 -14.58 9.10
C HIS A 238 7.02 -13.47 9.81
N ARG A 239 6.63 -13.11 11.03
CA ARG A 239 7.35 -12.10 11.83
C ARG A 239 8.80 -12.53 12.15
N SER A 240 9.00 -13.80 12.40
CA SER A 240 10.34 -14.38 12.58
C SER A 240 10.93 -14.82 11.24
N VAL A 241 12.15 -14.36 10.94
CA VAL A 241 12.82 -14.61 9.65
C VAL A 241 13.34 -16.05 9.51
N LYS A 242 13.61 -16.72 10.63
CA LYS A 242 14.27 -18.04 10.64
C LYS A 242 13.34 -19.19 10.98
N VAL A 243 12.07 -19.05 10.72
CA VAL A 243 11.07 -20.06 11.06
C VAL A 243 10.75 -20.92 9.84
N ARG A 244 10.36 -22.17 10.04
CA ARG A 244 9.80 -23.04 9.00
C ARG A 244 8.30 -22.91 8.97
N ILE A 245 7.74 -22.81 7.76
CA ILE A 245 6.29 -22.85 7.55
C ILE A 245 5.95 -24.13 6.79
N TYR A 246 5.02 -24.89 7.34
CA TYR A 246 4.42 -26.08 6.75
C TYR A 246 3.16 -25.67 6.02
N TRP A 247 3.04 -26.06 4.75
CA TRP A 247 1.97 -25.66 3.85
C TRP A 247 1.01 -26.82 3.58
N TYR A 248 -0.27 -26.55 3.71
CA TYR A 248 -1.34 -27.49 3.39
C TYR A 248 -2.41 -26.79 2.55
N VAL A 249 -2.94 -27.47 1.54
CA VAL A 249 -4.14 -27.07 0.80
C VAL A 249 -5.12 -28.23 0.82
N ASP A 250 -6.36 -27.97 1.23
CA ASP A 250 -7.41 -28.97 1.37
C ASP A 250 -6.93 -30.21 2.16
N GLU A 251 -6.21 -29.96 3.27
CA GLU A 251 -5.59 -30.96 4.14
C GLU A 251 -4.41 -31.72 3.52
N GLN A 252 -4.10 -31.49 2.25
CA GLN A 252 -2.96 -32.11 1.58
C GLN A 252 -1.67 -31.32 1.87
N PHE A 253 -0.66 -32.00 2.41
CA PHE A 253 0.67 -31.41 2.63
C PHE A 253 1.35 -31.07 1.29
N LEU A 254 1.82 -29.85 1.15
CA LEU A 254 2.51 -29.36 -0.04
C LEU A 254 4.02 -29.30 0.12
N GLY A 255 4.51 -28.96 1.32
CA GLY A 255 5.93 -28.78 1.57
C GLY A 255 6.23 -27.87 2.77
N VAL A 256 7.53 -27.61 2.96
CA VAL A 256 8.06 -26.74 4.00
C VAL A 256 8.89 -25.65 3.34
N THR A 257 8.71 -24.42 3.79
CA THR A 257 9.53 -23.28 3.35
C THR A 257 10.28 -22.67 4.53
N HIS A 258 11.44 -22.08 4.25
CA HIS A 258 12.28 -21.43 5.24
C HIS A 258 12.77 -20.10 4.70
N SER A 259 12.69 -19.04 5.47
CA SER A 259 13.13 -17.67 5.15
C SER A 259 12.36 -16.98 4.01
N ILE A 260 12.17 -17.65 2.88
CA ILE A 260 11.31 -17.20 1.76
C ILE A 260 10.13 -18.17 1.71
N HIS A 261 8.95 -17.63 2.00
CA HIS A 261 7.75 -18.45 2.14
C HIS A 261 6.90 -18.34 0.87
N GLN A 262 7.39 -19.01 -0.18
CA GLN A 262 6.69 -19.16 -1.45
C GLN A 262 6.53 -20.65 -1.76
N GLN A 263 5.33 -21.07 -2.15
CA GLN A 263 5.01 -22.44 -2.49
C GLN A 263 4.24 -22.49 -3.80
N GLU A 264 4.78 -23.21 -4.79
CA GLU A 264 4.07 -23.51 -6.02
C GLU A 264 3.10 -24.67 -5.84
N VAL A 265 1.89 -24.53 -6.39
CA VAL A 265 0.86 -25.56 -6.28
C VAL A 265 0.02 -25.66 -7.55
N TRP A 266 -0.40 -26.88 -7.88
CA TRP A 266 -1.42 -27.16 -8.90
C TRP A 266 -2.79 -27.19 -8.23
N LEU A 267 -3.68 -26.30 -8.64
CA LEU A 267 -5.02 -26.20 -8.09
C LEU A 267 -6.07 -26.41 -9.20
N LYS A 268 -7.15 -27.05 -8.86
CA LYS A 268 -8.35 -27.13 -9.70
C LYS A 268 -9.21 -25.88 -9.49
N GLU A 269 -10.11 -25.61 -10.42
CA GLU A 269 -11.13 -24.58 -10.19
C GLU A 269 -12.03 -24.99 -9.02
N GLY A 270 -12.32 -24.04 -8.13
CA GLY A 270 -13.13 -24.31 -6.95
C GLY A 270 -12.71 -23.49 -5.72
N ARG A 271 -13.28 -23.87 -4.60
CA ARG A 271 -12.96 -23.30 -3.29
C ARG A 271 -11.90 -24.18 -2.63
N HIS A 272 -10.86 -23.53 -2.13
CA HIS A 272 -9.74 -24.18 -1.45
C HIS A 272 -9.52 -23.59 -0.07
N THR A 273 -9.06 -24.44 0.84
CA THR A 273 -8.64 -24.03 2.19
C THR A 273 -7.13 -24.18 2.29
N LEU A 274 -6.44 -23.06 2.49
CA LEU A 274 -5.01 -23.03 2.77
C LEU A 274 -4.81 -23.03 4.28
N THR A 275 -3.91 -23.88 4.76
CA THR A 275 -3.48 -23.93 6.15
C THR A 275 -1.96 -23.83 6.20
N LEU A 276 -1.46 -22.85 6.95
CA LEU A 276 -0.05 -22.71 7.29
C LEU A 276 0.14 -23.00 8.76
N MET A 277 1.22 -23.67 9.09
CA MET A 277 1.61 -23.94 10.48
C MET A 277 3.10 -23.69 10.64
N ASP A 278 3.51 -23.02 11.69
CA ASP A 278 4.92 -22.86 12.03
C ASP A 278 5.42 -23.93 13.01
N GLU A 279 6.70 -23.87 13.36
CA GLU A 279 7.34 -24.80 14.29
C GLU A 279 6.86 -24.63 15.75
N GLU A 280 6.29 -23.47 16.07
CA GLU A 280 5.79 -23.12 17.40
C GLU A 280 4.31 -23.47 17.57
N GLY A 281 3.66 -23.94 16.47
CA GLY A 281 2.27 -24.37 16.47
C GLY A 281 1.27 -23.25 16.17
N HIS A 282 1.72 -22.06 15.73
CA HIS A 282 0.80 -21.05 15.26
C HIS A 282 0.20 -21.48 13.92
N ILE A 283 -1.10 -21.28 13.77
CA ILE A 283 -1.85 -21.72 12.59
C ILE A 283 -2.50 -20.49 11.94
N LEU A 284 -2.30 -20.35 10.62
CA LEU A 284 -3.06 -19.45 9.76
C LEU A 284 -3.92 -20.27 8.82
N GLN A 285 -5.22 -20.06 8.85
CA GLN A 285 -6.15 -20.69 7.92
C GLN A 285 -6.88 -19.66 7.09
N GLN A 286 -6.91 -19.88 5.78
CA GLN A 286 -7.56 -18.98 4.84
C GLN A 286 -8.25 -19.72 3.71
N VAL A 287 -9.45 -19.26 3.37
CA VAL A 287 -10.21 -19.77 2.23
C VAL A 287 -10.08 -18.81 1.05
N PHE A 288 -9.83 -19.37 -0.14
CA PHE A 288 -9.80 -18.62 -1.39
C PHE A 288 -10.50 -19.41 -2.51
N ARG A 289 -10.75 -18.76 -3.63
CA ARG A 289 -11.41 -19.38 -4.77
C ARG A 289 -10.54 -19.30 -6.01
N VAL A 290 -10.31 -20.43 -6.64
CA VAL A 290 -9.67 -20.55 -7.94
C VAL A 290 -10.74 -20.51 -9.03
N VAL A 291 -10.54 -19.65 -10.03
CA VAL A 291 -11.44 -19.49 -11.16
C VAL A 291 -10.69 -19.69 -12.47
N GLY A 292 -11.29 -20.39 -13.40
CA GLY A 292 -10.81 -20.46 -14.77
C GLY A 292 -11.08 -19.18 -15.53
N LYS A 293 -10.43 -18.98 -16.67
CA LYS A 293 -10.72 -17.86 -17.55
C LYS A 293 -12.14 -18.02 -18.09
N GLU A 294 -13.06 -17.14 -17.71
CA GLU A 294 -14.27 -16.96 -18.51
C GLU A 294 -13.82 -16.48 -19.89
N ILE A 295 -13.98 -17.32 -20.90
CA ILE A 295 -13.93 -16.88 -22.30
C ILE A 295 -15.14 -15.98 -22.43
N PRO A 296 -15.02 -14.65 -22.74
CA PRO A 296 -16.18 -13.86 -23.07
C PRO A 296 -16.84 -14.54 -24.26
N GLY A 297 -18.04 -15.08 -24.04
CA GLY A 297 -18.83 -15.69 -25.08
C GLY A 297 -18.98 -14.70 -26.24
N GLY A 298 -18.61 -15.13 -27.44
CA GLY A 298 -18.95 -14.40 -28.63
C GLY A 298 -20.48 -14.27 -28.73
N GLY A 299 -20.92 -13.05 -28.78
CA GLY A 299 -22.25 -12.59 -29.05
C GLY A 299 -22.14 -11.29 -29.85
#